data_25421532ed3bf37cadd2f44cd935bfe3
#
_entry.id   25421532ed3bf37cadd2f44cd935bfe3
#
_cell.length_a   1.000
_cell.length_b   1.000
_cell.length_c   1.000
_cell.angle_alpha   90.00
_cell.angle_beta   90.00
_cell.angle_gamma   90.00
#
_symmetry.space_group_name_H-M   'P 1'
#
loop_
_entity.id
_entity.type
_entity.pdbx_description
1 polymer ?
#
loop_
_entity_poly.entity_id
_entity_poly.type
_entity_poly.pdbx_seq_one_letter_code
_entity_poly.pdbx_strand_id
1 'polypeptide(L)'
;MSSLRESFAAALMITAGATMAHAETMSASKNVVIVHGALADASGWRAVHDFLIRDGFHVTIVQEPLTGLKDDVEATKRVIDQQKGPVVLVGHSYGGSVITDAGGDPKVSALVYVAALQPDVGEASGPLLSKFAPPNANNPMMAATNRSTQEKFLYLPPAKFHENFASDVLAADAQFMADSQQQLAQKALVAPVTTAAWHTKPSYAILTTQDHMVSPQLQRWMYQRSGAKVTEVNASHAVFVSQPAAVAQVIEAAASGAIRAAAK
;
A
#
# COMPACT_ATOMS: atom_id res chain seq x y z
N MET A 1 19.63 -71.01 60.10
CA MET A 1 18.51 -71.00 59.19
C MET A 1 18.17 -69.54 58.88
N SER A 2 18.76 -69.02 57.86
CA SER A 2 18.75 -67.56 57.48
C SER A 2 17.89 -67.45 56.25
N SER A 3 16.88 -66.58 56.29
CA SER A 3 16.05 -66.19 55.18
C SER A 3 16.50 -64.87 54.61
N LEU A 4 17.05 -64.87 53.40
CA LEU A 4 17.34 -63.66 52.62
C LEU A 4 15.99 -63.03 52.20
N ARG A 5 15.90 -61.69 52.45
CA ARG A 5 14.87 -60.84 51.83
C ARG A 5 15.52 -60.09 50.70
N GLU A 6 15.15 -60.38 49.50
CA GLU A 6 15.51 -59.56 48.28
C GLU A 6 14.57 -58.41 48.21
N SER A 7 15.14 -57.18 48.18
CA SER A 7 14.44 -55.94 47.94
C SER A 7 14.54 -55.61 46.47
N PHE A 8 13.44 -55.64 45.75
CA PHE A 8 13.33 -55.13 44.40
C PHE A 8 13.14 -53.60 44.44
N ALA A 9 14.13 -52.85 44.00
CA ALA A 9 14.01 -51.41 43.72
C ALA A 9 13.53 -51.22 42.28
N ALA A 10 12.28 -50.80 42.11
CA ALA A 10 11.75 -50.39 40.82
C ALA A 10 12.22 -48.98 40.47
N ALA A 11 13.09 -48.87 39.50
CA ALA A 11 13.52 -47.58 38.93
C ALA A 11 12.43 -47.10 37.98
N LEU A 12 11.75 -46.01 38.35
CA LEU A 12 10.79 -45.30 37.50
C LEU A 12 11.54 -44.36 36.55
N MET A 13 11.73 -44.78 35.29
CA MET A 13 12.25 -43.91 34.26
C MET A 13 11.13 -42.95 33.79
N ILE A 14 11.26 -41.67 34.18
CA ILE A 14 10.45 -40.58 33.62
C ILE A 14 11.11 -40.18 32.31
N THR A 15 10.56 -40.61 31.20
CA THR A 15 10.91 -40.06 29.88
C THR A 15 10.24 -38.70 29.70
N ALA A 16 11.00 -37.64 29.90
CA ALA A 16 10.61 -36.30 29.54
C ALA A 16 10.56 -36.21 28.00
N GLY A 17 9.35 -36.36 27.44
CA GLY A 17 9.10 -36.09 26.03
C GLY A 17 9.21 -34.60 25.78
N ALA A 18 10.36 -34.16 25.28
CA ALA A 18 10.50 -32.80 24.76
C ALA A 18 9.67 -32.69 23.46
N THR A 19 8.48 -32.13 23.57
CA THR A 19 7.73 -31.64 22.41
C THR A 19 8.51 -30.46 21.82
N MET A 20 9.29 -30.75 20.78
CA MET A 20 9.85 -29.72 19.92
C MET A 20 8.66 -29.05 19.23
N ALA A 21 8.21 -27.91 19.77
CA ALA A 21 7.38 -26.99 19.03
C ALA A 21 8.20 -26.53 17.82
N HIS A 22 7.85 -27.05 16.65
CA HIS A 22 8.30 -26.48 15.39
C HIS A 22 7.72 -25.07 15.34
N ALA A 23 8.55 -24.07 15.69
CA ALA A 23 8.28 -22.72 15.28
C ALA A 23 8.34 -22.74 13.75
N GLU A 24 7.18 -22.77 13.10
CA GLU A 24 7.09 -22.47 11.69
C GLU A 24 7.74 -21.10 11.52
N THR A 25 8.95 -21.08 10.97
CA THR A 25 9.58 -19.85 10.51
C THR A 25 8.65 -19.29 9.45
N MET A 26 7.82 -18.33 9.85
CA MET A 26 6.99 -17.57 8.93
C MET A 26 7.90 -17.06 7.83
N SER A 27 7.81 -17.65 6.66
CA SER A 27 8.57 -17.24 5.49
C SER A 27 8.34 -15.74 5.26
N ALA A 28 9.43 -15.01 5.03
CA ALA A 28 9.35 -13.59 4.65
C ALA A 28 8.26 -13.40 3.61
N SER A 29 7.38 -12.39 3.80
CA SER A 29 6.40 -12.08 2.77
C SER A 29 7.16 -11.72 1.49
N LYS A 30 7.12 -12.59 0.51
CA LYS A 30 7.73 -12.36 -0.80
C LYS A 30 6.71 -11.83 -1.80
N ASN A 31 5.43 -11.75 -1.43
CA ASN A 31 4.37 -11.24 -2.30
C ASN A 31 4.17 -9.75 -2.04
N VAL A 32 4.22 -8.97 -3.10
CA VAL A 32 3.92 -7.53 -3.12
C VAL A 32 2.75 -7.32 -4.08
N VAL A 33 1.68 -6.71 -3.58
CA VAL A 33 0.54 -6.27 -4.40
C VAL A 33 0.54 -4.75 -4.43
N ILE A 34 0.66 -4.18 -5.63
CA ILE A 34 0.73 -2.73 -5.85
C ILE A 34 -0.59 -2.24 -6.41
N VAL A 35 -1.13 -1.19 -5.82
CA VAL A 35 -2.36 -0.50 -6.19
C VAL A 35 -1.99 0.91 -6.64
N HIS A 36 -2.16 1.20 -7.93
CA HIS A 36 -1.82 2.50 -8.51
C HIS A 36 -2.80 3.60 -8.05
N GLY A 37 -2.45 4.85 -8.26
CA GLY A 37 -3.33 5.99 -7.99
C GLY A 37 -4.27 6.31 -9.15
N ALA A 38 -5.16 7.26 -8.90
CA ALA A 38 -5.90 7.94 -9.96
C ALA A 38 -4.97 8.68 -10.92
N LEU A 39 -5.43 8.95 -12.13
CA LEU A 39 -4.68 9.72 -13.15
C LEU A 39 -3.36 9.06 -13.59
N ALA A 40 -3.21 7.77 -13.29
CA ALA A 40 -2.09 6.92 -13.64
C ALA A 40 -2.58 5.51 -13.90
N ASP A 41 -1.70 4.65 -14.34
CA ASP A 41 -1.95 3.21 -14.51
C ASP A 41 -0.78 2.39 -13.95
N ALA A 42 -0.80 1.09 -14.16
CA ALA A 42 0.25 0.19 -13.70
C ALA A 42 1.60 0.40 -14.42
N SER A 43 1.63 1.02 -15.61
CA SER A 43 2.84 1.07 -16.45
C SER A 43 4.00 1.84 -15.79
N GLY A 44 3.69 2.90 -15.05
CA GLY A 44 4.67 3.70 -14.33
C GLY A 44 5.42 2.93 -13.22
N TRP A 45 4.90 1.80 -12.78
CA TRP A 45 5.52 0.98 -11.73
C TRP A 45 6.61 0.04 -12.23
N ARG A 46 6.92 0.04 -13.53
CA ARG A 46 7.86 -0.89 -14.15
C ARG A 46 9.22 -0.90 -13.45
N ALA A 47 9.80 0.25 -13.12
CA ALA A 47 11.11 0.29 -12.50
C ALA A 47 11.10 -0.26 -11.07
N VAL A 48 10.09 0.05 -10.27
CA VAL A 48 9.91 -0.52 -8.92
C VAL A 48 9.72 -2.05 -9.00
N HIS A 49 8.89 -2.51 -9.93
CA HIS A 49 8.70 -3.93 -10.19
C HIS A 49 10.03 -4.62 -10.47
N ASP A 50 10.86 -4.09 -11.37
CA ASP A 50 12.13 -4.69 -11.77
C ASP A 50 13.15 -4.74 -10.62
N PHE A 51 13.17 -3.74 -9.71
CA PHE A 51 13.94 -3.77 -8.47
C PHE A 51 13.49 -4.93 -7.58
N LEU A 52 12.20 -5.02 -7.28
CA LEU A 52 11.65 -6.04 -6.38
C LEU A 52 11.79 -7.47 -6.94
N ILE A 53 11.60 -7.67 -8.25
CA ILE A 53 11.81 -9.00 -8.89
C ILE A 53 13.27 -9.43 -8.76
N ARG A 54 14.23 -8.53 -8.99
CA ARG A 54 15.65 -8.82 -8.82
C ARG A 54 15.98 -9.26 -7.40
N ASP A 55 15.28 -8.68 -6.40
CA ASP A 55 15.49 -8.98 -4.98
C ASP A 55 14.63 -10.17 -4.50
N GLY A 56 14.02 -10.90 -5.46
CA GLY A 56 13.32 -12.17 -5.25
C GLY A 56 11.91 -12.05 -4.72
N PHE A 57 11.24 -10.92 -4.94
CA PHE A 57 9.82 -10.74 -4.66
C PHE A 57 8.93 -11.19 -5.82
N HIS A 58 7.71 -11.60 -5.51
CA HIS A 58 6.63 -11.78 -6.46
C HIS A 58 5.77 -10.53 -6.46
N VAL A 59 5.74 -9.81 -7.57
CA VAL A 59 5.03 -8.53 -7.68
C VAL A 59 3.83 -8.68 -8.58
N THR A 60 2.68 -8.26 -8.10
CA THR A 60 1.45 -8.15 -8.89
C THR A 60 0.94 -6.72 -8.79
N ILE A 61 0.63 -6.10 -9.93
CA ILE A 61 0.10 -4.73 -9.97
C ILE A 61 -1.37 -4.82 -10.34
N VAL A 62 -2.23 -4.27 -9.48
CA VAL A 62 -3.67 -4.23 -9.70
C VAL A 62 -3.98 -3.26 -10.82
N GLN A 63 -4.82 -3.65 -11.76
CA GLN A 63 -5.46 -2.74 -12.70
C GLN A 63 -6.81 -2.36 -12.11
N GLU A 64 -6.88 -1.18 -11.53
CA GLU A 64 -8.10 -0.68 -10.92
C GLU A 64 -9.07 -0.16 -11.99
N PRO A 65 -10.37 -0.44 -11.88
CA PRO A 65 -11.36 0.10 -12.81
C PRO A 65 -11.56 1.61 -12.67
N LEU A 66 -11.22 2.19 -11.51
CA LEU A 66 -11.41 3.60 -11.15
C LEU A 66 -12.87 4.11 -11.33
N THR A 67 -13.83 3.19 -11.26
CA THR A 67 -15.27 3.46 -11.38
C THR A 67 -15.95 3.74 -10.05
N GLY A 68 -15.28 3.45 -8.93
CA GLY A 68 -15.76 3.69 -7.57
C GLY A 68 -14.87 3.00 -6.53
N LEU A 69 -14.76 3.56 -5.33
CA LEU A 69 -13.91 3.00 -4.27
C LEU A 69 -14.20 1.52 -4.00
N LYS A 70 -15.48 1.14 -3.97
CA LYS A 70 -15.87 -0.26 -3.75
C LYS A 70 -15.36 -1.18 -4.87
N ASP A 71 -15.45 -0.74 -6.12
CA ASP A 71 -15.03 -1.53 -7.28
C ASP A 71 -13.52 -1.75 -7.26
N ASP A 72 -12.76 -0.71 -6.87
CA ASP A 72 -11.30 -0.74 -6.77
C ASP A 72 -10.85 -1.63 -5.59
N VAL A 73 -11.51 -1.53 -4.44
CA VAL A 73 -11.30 -2.43 -3.28
C VAL A 73 -11.56 -3.89 -3.66
N GLU A 74 -12.64 -4.19 -4.37
CA GLU A 74 -12.95 -5.54 -4.81
C GLU A 74 -11.95 -6.06 -5.87
N ALA A 75 -11.46 -5.20 -6.76
CA ALA A 75 -10.40 -5.54 -7.69
C ALA A 75 -9.11 -5.93 -6.95
N THR A 76 -8.75 -5.14 -5.94
CA THR A 76 -7.57 -5.38 -5.09
C THR A 76 -7.70 -6.68 -4.30
N LYS A 77 -8.84 -6.94 -3.66
CA LYS A 77 -9.11 -8.19 -2.92
C LYS A 77 -8.97 -9.43 -3.81
N ARG A 78 -9.51 -9.39 -5.04
CA ARG A 78 -9.35 -10.51 -6.00
C ARG A 78 -7.88 -10.82 -6.30
N VAL A 79 -7.01 -9.80 -6.35
CA VAL A 79 -5.57 -10.00 -6.56
C VAL A 79 -4.90 -10.54 -5.29
N ILE A 80 -5.28 -10.06 -4.09
CA ILE A 80 -4.81 -10.59 -2.81
C ILE A 80 -5.16 -12.07 -2.67
N ASP A 81 -6.39 -12.46 -3.04
CA ASP A 81 -6.85 -13.86 -2.96
C ASP A 81 -6.00 -14.83 -3.79
N GLN A 82 -5.49 -14.37 -4.91
CA GLN A 82 -4.62 -15.17 -5.80
C GLN A 82 -3.21 -15.38 -5.24
N GLN A 83 -2.80 -14.60 -4.22
CA GLN A 83 -1.46 -14.72 -3.67
C GLN A 83 -1.31 -15.95 -2.77
N LYS A 84 -0.15 -16.62 -2.88
CA LYS A 84 0.23 -17.72 -2.00
C LYS A 84 1.02 -17.20 -0.80
N GLY A 85 0.37 -17.08 0.35
CA GLY A 85 0.99 -16.59 1.58
C GLY A 85 0.82 -15.09 1.85
N PRO A 86 1.58 -14.54 2.80
CA PRO A 86 1.45 -13.14 3.23
C PRO A 86 1.78 -12.14 2.13
N VAL A 87 1.11 -10.98 2.17
CA VAL A 87 1.20 -9.91 1.17
C VAL A 87 1.62 -8.61 1.84
N VAL A 88 2.59 -7.91 1.26
CA VAL A 88 2.78 -6.47 1.46
C VAL A 88 1.90 -5.73 0.47
N LEU A 89 0.95 -4.97 0.97
CA LEU A 89 0.00 -4.21 0.14
C LEU A 89 0.46 -2.77 0.02
N VAL A 90 0.73 -2.32 -1.20
CA VAL A 90 1.30 -1.00 -1.52
C VAL A 90 0.25 -0.15 -2.23
N GLY A 91 0.02 1.07 -1.78
CA GLY A 91 -0.93 2.00 -2.41
C GLY A 91 -0.28 3.35 -2.69
N HIS A 92 -0.46 3.85 -3.91
CA HIS A 92 -0.04 5.18 -4.32
C HIS A 92 -1.23 6.13 -4.37
N SER A 93 -1.07 7.35 -3.88
CA SER A 93 -2.08 8.41 -4.05
C SER A 93 -3.48 7.95 -3.59
N TYR A 94 -4.50 7.99 -4.46
CA TYR A 94 -5.84 7.43 -4.24
C TYR A 94 -5.81 5.94 -3.87
N GLY A 95 -4.89 5.16 -4.45
CA GLY A 95 -4.69 3.75 -4.09
C GLY A 95 -4.39 3.53 -2.60
N GLY A 96 -3.95 4.58 -1.89
CA GLY A 96 -3.84 4.56 -0.43
C GLY A 96 -5.20 4.41 0.27
N SER A 97 -6.26 5.04 -0.23
CA SER A 97 -7.63 4.83 0.28
C SER A 97 -8.12 3.41 -0.02
N VAL A 98 -7.78 2.87 -1.18
CA VAL A 98 -8.11 1.49 -1.55
C VAL A 98 -7.43 0.48 -0.63
N ILE A 99 -6.11 0.63 -0.38
CA ILE A 99 -5.39 -0.29 0.51
C ILE A 99 -5.79 -0.12 1.99
N THR A 100 -6.26 1.06 2.38
CA THR A 100 -6.79 1.30 3.72
C THR A 100 -8.03 0.44 3.97
N ASP A 101 -8.90 0.30 2.97
CA ASP A 101 -10.12 -0.53 3.08
C ASP A 101 -9.82 -2.02 2.82
N ALA A 102 -9.10 -2.36 1.75
CA ALA A 102 -8.79 -3.74 1.39
C ALA A 102 -7.80 -4.41 2.36
N GLY A 103 -6.97 -3.63 3.05
CA GLY A 103 -5.87 -4.12 3.88
C GLY A 103 -6.28 -4.86 5.16
N GLY A 104 -7.58 -4.85 5.51
CA GLY A 104 -8.13 -5.68 6.58
C GLY A 104 -8.04 -7.20 6.32
N ASP A 105 -7.76 -7.61 5.09
CA ASP A 105 -7.59 -9.01 4.72
C ASP A 105 -6.51 -9.70 5.58
N PRO A 106 -6.76 -10.92 6.09
CA PRO A 106 -5.80 -11.65 6.92
C PRO A 106 -4.47 -11.98 6.22
N LYS A 107 -4.45 -12.09 4.89
CA LYS A 107 -3.21 -12.26 4.11
C LYS A 107 -2.33 -11.01 4.10
N VAL A 108 -2.88 -9.82 4.33
CA VAL A 108 -2.10 -8.58 4.35
C VAL A 108 -1.26 -8.51 5.63
N SER A 109 0.05 -8.51 5.49
CA SER A 109 1.02 -8.49 6.59
C SER A 109 1.54 -7.09 6.92
N ALA A 110 1.54 -6.20 5.94
CA ALA A 110 1.95 -4.80 6.10
C ALA A 110 1.35 -3.92 4.99
N LEU A 111 1.24 -2.62 5.28
CA LEU A 111 0.78 -1.59 4.36
C LEU A 111 1.92 -0.63 4.02
N VAL A 112 2.02 -0.21 2.76
CA VAL A 112 2.96 0.81 2.30
C VAL A 112 2.22 1.90 1.55
N TYR A 113 2.27 3.11 2.06
CA TYR A 113 1.64 4.29 1.49
C TYR A 113 2.69 5.12 0.74
N VAL A 114 2.56 5.25 -0.57
CA VAL A 114 3.52 5.96 -1.43
C VAL A 114 2.89 7.26 -1.91
N ALA A 115 3.28 8.42 -1.37
CA ALA A 115 2.67 9.71 -1.68
C ALA A 115 1.12 9.64 -1.61
N ALA A 116 0.58 8.95 -0.61
CA ALA A 116 -0.76 8.38 -0.65
C ALA A 116 -1.70 8.95 0.42
N LEU A 117 -2.99 8.87 0.14
CA LEU A 117 -4.06 9.12 1.10
C LEU A 117 -4.13 7.95 2.11
N GLN A 118 -4.41 8.29 3.36
CA GLN A 118 -4.57 7.33 4.45
C GLN A 118 -5.77 7.73 5.31
N PRO A 119 -6.99 7.52 4.78
CA PRO A 119 -8.22 7.86 5.50
C PRO A 119 -8.44 6.98 6.74
N ASP A 120 -9.20 7.50 7.69
CA ASP A 120 -9.80 6.73 8.78
C ASP A 120 -11.22 6.29 8.43
N VAL A 121 -11.81 5.40 9.21
CA VAL A 121 -13.19 4.93 9.02
C VAL A 121 -14.13 6.12 8.89
N GLY A 122 -14.94 6.13 7.83
CA GLY A 122 -15.87 7.20 7.52
C GLY A 122 -15.26 8.42 6.81
N GLU A 123 -13.94 8.49 6.68
CA GLU A 123 -13.30 9.55 5.88
C GLU A 123 -13.28 9.18 4.38
N ALA A 124 -13.35 10.22 3.53
CA ALA A 124 -13.27 10.10 2.08
C ALA A 124 -12.09 10.90 1.52
N SER A 125 -11.57 10.48 0.38
CA SER A 125 -10.38 11.05 -0.28
C SER A 125 -10.53 12.55 -0.58
N GLY A 126 -11.65 12.97 -1.13
CA GLY A 126 -11.88 14.38 -1.54
C GLY A 126 -11.86 15.37 -0.37
N PRO A 127 -12.61 15.15 0.72
CA PRO A 127 -12.52 15.97 1.93
C PRO A 127 -11.11 16.02 2.53
N LEU A 128 -10.36 14.91 2.51
CA LEU A 128 -8.99 14.90 2.99
C LEU A 128 -8.07 15.78 2.15
N LEU A 129 -8.15 15.68 0.82
CA LEU A 129 -7.36 16.51 -0.10
C LEU A 129 -7.60 18.01 0.16
N SER A 130 -8.82 18.37 0.54
CA SER A 130 -9.19 19.77 0.83
C SER A 130 -8.73 20.26 2.21
N LYS A 131 -8.37 19.36 3.13
CA LYS A 131 -8.11 19.70 4.54
C LYS A 131 -6.99 20.71 4.76
N PHE A 132 -5.93 20.62 3.96
CA PHE A 132 -4.77 21.52 4.02
C PHE A 132 -4.57 22.32 2.73
N ALA A 133 -5.56 22.33 1.84
CA ALA A 133 -5.49 23.15 0.64
C ALA A 133 -5.59 24.64 1.03
N PRO A 134 -4.76 25.52 0.45
CA PRO A 134 -4.94 26.95 0.62
C PRO A 134 -6.35 27.37 0.17
N PRO A 135 -6.96 28.42 0.76
CA PRO A 135 -8.32 28.83 0.42
C PRO A 135 -8.56 29.14 -1.07
N ASN A 136 -7.47 29.49 -1.80
CA ASN A 136 -7.47 29.80 -3.23
C ASN A 136 -6.72 28.75 -4.06
N ALA A 137 -6.53 27.52 -3.54
CA ALA A 137 -5.88 26.48 -4.30
C ALA A 137 -6.70 26.14 -5.56
N ASN A 138 -6.12 26.37 -6.70
CA ASN A 138 -6.65 25.91 -7.97
C ASN A 138 -6.49 24.38 -8.01
N ASN A 139 -7.60 23.64 -7.91
CA ASN A 139 -7.57 22.22 -8.19
C ASN A 139 -7.20 22.03 -9.69
N PRO A 140 -6.06 21.41 -10.01
CA PRO A 140 -5.65 21.24 -11.40
C PRO A 140 -6.51 20.21 -12.15
N MET A 141 -7.28 19.38 -11.44
CA MET A 141 -8.12 18.35 -12.05
C MET A 141 -9.35 18.95 -12.71
N MET A 142 -9.71 18.41 -13.85
CA MET A 142 -10.94 18.72 -14.60
C MET A 142 -11.86 17.50 -14.62
N ALA A 143 -13.13 17.72 -14.94
CA ALA A 143 -14.12 16.67 -15.06
C ALA A 143 -14.60 16.53 -16.51
N ALA A 144 -14.58 15.29 -17.03
CA ALA A 144 -15.29 14.90 -18.23
C ALA A 144 -16.59 14.20 -17.85
N THR A 145 -17.68 14.45 -18.59
CA THR A 145 -18.98 13.81 -18.32
C THR A 145 -19.21 12.67 -19.29
N ASN A 146 -19.49 11.49 -18.77
CA ASN A 146 -19.93 10.36 -19.59
C ASN A 146 -21.30 10.69 -20.20
N ARG A 147 -21.40 10.59 -21.54
CA ARG A 147 -22.59 11.01 -22.28
C ARG A 147 -23.83 10.16 -21.99
N SER A 148 -23.64 8.87 -21.69
CA SER A 148 -24.73 7.93 -21.46
C SER A 148 -25.20 7.90 -19.99
N THR A 149 -24.25 7.90 -19.03
CA THR A 149 -24.55 7.75 -17.59
C THR A 149 -24.62 9.07 -16.85
N GLN A 150 -24.16 10.17 -17.45
CA GLN A 150 -23.99 11.48 -16.85
C GLN A 150 -22.99 11.48 -15.65
N GLU A 151 -22.27 10.41 -15.45
CA GLU A 151 -21.21 10.34 -14.43
C GLU A 151 -20.02 11.23 -14.83
N LYS A 152 -19.41 11.85 -13.83
CA LYS A 152 -18.23 12.69 -13.98
C LYS A 152 -16.97 11.87 -13.71
N PHE A 153 -16.01 11.98 -14.62
CA PHE A 153 -14.69 11.39 -14.49
C PHE A 153 -13.64 12.50 -14.42
N LEU A 154 -12.76 12.42 -13.45
CA LEU A 154 -11.71 13.39 -13.20
C LEU A 154 -10.45 13.02 -14.00
N TYR A 155 -9.80 14.02 -14.53
CA TYR A 155 -8.53 13.90 -15.24
C TYR A 155 -7.66 15.14 -15.00
N LEU A 156 -6.37 15.01 -15.21
CA LEU A 156 -5.45 16.12 -15.21
C LEU A 156 -5.17 16.53 -16.67
N PRO A 157 -5.42 17.77 -17.08
CA PRO A 157 -5.11 18.21 -18.43
C PRO A 157 -3.65 17.92 -18.79
N PRO A 158 -3.32 17.34 -19.96
CA PRO A 158 -1.96 16.97 -20.32
C PRO A 158 -0.95 18.13 -20.14
N ALA A 159 -1.33 19.34 -20.49
CA ALA A 159 -0.49 20.53 -20.31
C ALA A 159 -0.18 20.88 -18.84
N LYS A 160 -0.92 20.30 -17.88
CA LYS A 160 -0.76 20.49 -16.44
C LYS A 160 -0.16 19.26 -15.74
N PHE A 161 -0.01 18.17 -16.46
CA PHE A 161 0.38 16.88 -15.87
C PHE A 161 1.81 16.93 -15.32
N HIS A 162 2.78 17.36 -16.14
CA HIS A 162 4.17 17.42 -15.73
C HIS A 162 4.36 18.31 -14.48
N GLU A 163 3.83 19.52 -14.51
CA GLU A 163 3.97 20.49 -13.40
C GLU A 163 3.38 19.97 -12.08
N ASN A 164 2.21 19.31 -12.13
CA ASN A 164 1.49 18.96 -10.92
C ASN A 164 1.73 17.53 -10.43
N PHE A 165 1.91 16.59 -11.37
CA PHE A 165 2.01 15.14 -11.02
C PHE A 165 3.45 14.63 -11.04
N ALA A 166 4.26 15.07 -11.99
CA ALA A 166 5.54 14.43 -12.34
C ALA A 166 6.66 15.46 -12.60
N SER A 167 6.76 16.50 -11.75
CA SER A 167 7.66 17.65 -12.00
C SER A 167 9.16 17.31 -11.95
N ASP A 168 9.53 16.17 -11.36
CA ASP A 168 10.90 15.65 -11.29
C ASP A 168 11.15 14.45 -12.22
N VAL A 169 10.19 14.15 -13.11
CA VAL A 169 10.30 13.10 -14.13
C VAL A 169 10.71 13.75 -15.47
N LEU A 170 11.40 13.00 -16.32
CA LEU A 170 11.73 13.46 -17.66
C LEU A 170 10.47 13.86 -18.44
N ALA A 171 10.51 14.97 -19.17
CA ALA A 171 9.32 15.50 -19.85
C ALA A 171 8.66 14.49 -20.81
N ALA A 172 9.45 13.65 -21.49
CA ALA A 172 8.92 12.64 -22.39
C ALA A 172 8.15 11.54 -21.64
N ASP A 173 8.64 11.11 -20.46
CA ASP A 173 7.99 10.11 -19.64
C ASP A 173 6.72 10.69 -18.97
N ALA A 174 6.79 11.96 -18.51
CA ALA A 174 5.63 12.65 -17.98
C ALA A 174 4.54 12.87 -19.05
N GLN A 175 4.92 13.12 -20.31
CA GLN A 175 3.98 13.19 -21.43
C GLN A 175 3.31 11.83 -21.69
N PHE A 176 4.10 10.73 -21.69
CA PHE A 176 3.53 9.38 -21.82
C PHE A 176 2.53 9.07 -20.70
N MET A 177 2.88 9.43 -19.45
CA MET A 177 1.97 9.25 -18.31
C MET A 177 0.68 10.07 -18.47
N ALA A 178 0.79 11.29 -18.99
CA ALA A 178 -0.36 12.16 -19.27
C ALA A 178 -1.29 11.55 -20.34
N ASP A 179 -0.70 10.96 -21.38
CA ASP A 179 -1.43 10.38 -22.51
C ASP A 179 -2.07 9.03 -22.13
N SER A 180 -1.47 8.29 -21.20
CA SER A 180 -1.95 6.99 -20.70
C SER A 180 -2.79 7.08 -19.42
N GLN A 181 -2.99 8.28 -18.86
CA GLN A 181 -3.70 8.43 -17.59
C GLN A 181 -5.10 7.81 -17.63
N GLN A 182 -5.44 7.07 -16.60
CA GLN A 182 -6.77 6.55 -16.40
C GLN A 182 -7.61 7.53 -15.55
N GLN A 183 -8.79 7.87 -16.04
CA GLN A 183 -9.69 8.83 -15.37
C GLN A 183 -10.36 8.18 -14.15
N LEU A 184 -10.52 8.95 -13.07
CA LEU A 184 -11.19 8.51 -11.85
C LEU A 184 -12.65 8.97 -11.83
N ALA A 185 -13.60 8.07 -11.61
CA ALA A 185 -14.97 8.47 -11.33
C ALA A 185 -15.04 9.39 -10.09
N GLN A 186 -15.64 10.55 -10.23
CA GLN A 186 -15.72 11.55 -9.15
C GLN A 186 -16.34 10.99 -7.87
N LYS A 187 -17.29 10.06 -7.99
CA LYS A 187 -17.92 9.38 -6.86
C LYS A 187 -16.93 8.61 -5.97
N ALA A 188 -15.81 8.15 -6.53
CA ALA A 188 -14.77 7.44 -5.76
C ALA A 188 -14.07 8.36 -4.75
N LEU A 189 -13.92 9.66 -5.05
CA LEU A 189 -13.33 10.62 -4.11
C LEU A 189 -14.25 10.99 -2.92
N VAL A 190 -15.54 10.82 -3.06
CA VAL A 190 -16.51 11.16 -2.01
C VAL A 190 -17.01 9.93 -1.25
N ALA A 191 -16.66 8.74 -1.69
CA ALA A 191 -16.99 7.50 -1.00
C ALA A 191 -16.09 7.35 0.24
N PRO A 192 -16.68 7.16 1.45
CA PRO A 192 -15.90 6.93 2.65
C PRO A 192 -15.34 5.51 2.67
N VAL A 193 -14.16 5.32 3.28
CA VAL A 193 -13.67 3.98 3.60
C VAL A 193 -14.50 3.35 4.71
N THR A 194 -14.68 2.04 4.65
CA THR A 194 -15.47 1.28 5.63
C THR A 194 -14.62 0.66 6.71
N THR A 195 -13.35 0.45 6.43
CA THR A 195 -12.33 -0.04 7.37
C THR A 195 -11.09 0.84 7.29
N ALA A 196 -10.28 0.82 8.36
CA ALA A 196 -9.00 1.50 8.39
C ALA A 196 -7.93 0.51 8.86
N ALA A 197 -7.40 -0.27 7.92
CA ALA A 197 -6.49 -1.39 8.20
C ALA A 197 -5.21 -0.97 8.93
N TRP A 198 -4.79 0.29 8.82
CA TRP A 198 -3.63 0.83 9.50
C TRP A 198 -3.75 0.86 11.04
N HIS A 199 -4.97 0.72 11.60
CA HIS A 199 -5.15 0.53 13.04
C HIS A 199 -4.61 -0.81 13.54
N THR A 200 -4.54 -1.82 12.68
CA THR A 200 -4.19 -3.19 13.07
C THR A 200 -2.99 -3.76 12.31
N LYS A 201 -2.58 -3.11 11.21
CA LYS A 201 -1.46 -3.58 10.38
C LYS A 201 -0.26 -2.65 10.50
N PRO A 202 0.98 -3.18 10.56
CA PRO A 202 2.18 -2.37 10.44
C PRO A 202 2.11 -1.51 9.18
N SER A 203 2.35 -0.20 9.32
CA SER A 203 2.26 0.75 8.23
C SER A 203 3.58 1.47 8.00
N TYR A 204 3.93 1.60 6.74
CA TYR A 204 5.10 2.31 6.23
C TYR A 204 4.64 3.37 5.23
N ALA A 205 5.36 4.47 5.13
CA ALA A 205 4.98 5.53 4.22
C ALA A 205 6.18 6.21 3.58
N ILE A 206 6.03 6.59 2.31
CA ILE A 206 6.89 7.54 1.62
C ILE A 206 6.15 8.85 1.55
N LEU A 207 6.73 9.89 2.17
CA LEU A 207 6.28 11.26 2.11
C LEU A 207 7.11 11.99 1.05
N THR A 208 6.45 12.58 0.08
CA THR A 208 7.08 13.32 -1.01
C THR A 208 7.03 14.82 -0.73
N THR A 209 8.22 15.48 -0.70
CA THR A 209 8.31 16.89 -0.23
C THR A 209 7.97 17.92 -1.30
N GLN A 210 7.89 17.51 -2.58
CA GLN A 210 7.55 18.36 -3.73
C GLN A 210 6.22 17.95 -4.40
N ASP A 211 5.34 17.35 -3.63
CA ASP A 211 4.05 16.83 -4.11
C ASP A 211 3.00 17.95 -4.23
N HIS A 212 2.48 18.16 -5.43
CA HIS A 212 1.44 19.14 -5.71
C HIS A 212 0.03 18.51 -5.80
N MET A 213 -0.08 17.18 -5.74
CA MET A 213 -1.37 16.46 -5.77
C MET A 213 -1.88 16.12 -4.38
N VAL A 214 -1.04 15.53 -3.53
CA VAL A 214 -1.32 15.27 -2.11
C VAL A 214 -0.31 16.05 -1.29
N SER A 215 -0.72 17.20 -0.75
CA SER A 215 0.22 18.12 -0.12
C SER A 215 1.09 17.42 0.94
N PRO A 216 2.40 17.76 1.03
CA PRO A 216 3.29 17.18 2.04
C PRO A 216 2.77 17.38 3.47
N GLN A 217 2.04 18.47 3.72
CA GLN A 217 1.41 18.75 5.02
C GLN A 217 0.29 17.74 5.33
N LEU A 218 -0.55 17.40 4.33
CA LEU A 218 -1.58 16.37 4.48
C LEU A 218 -0.96 14.99 4.70
N GLN A 219 0.04 14.62 3.89
CA GLN A 219 0.76 13.35 4.05
C GLN A 219 1.33 13.23 5.47
N ARG A 220 2.04 14.25 5.94
CA ARG A 220 2.63 14.25 7.30
C ARG A 220 1.58 14.09 8.38
N TRP A 221 0.46 14.81 8.27
CA TRP A 221 -0.62 14.71 9.24
C TRP A 221 -1.24 13.32 9.29
N MET A 222 -1.54 12.70 8.13
CA MET A 222 -2.11 11.35 8.08
C MET A 222 -1.15 10.30 8.64
N TYR A 223 0.13 10.36 8.24
CA TYR A 223 1.12 9.37 8.64
C TYR A 223 1.53 9.49 10.11
N GLN A 224 1.54 10.69 10.67
CA GLN A 224 1.71 10.89 12.12
C GLN A 224 0.53 10.32 12.90
N ARG A 225 -0.71 10.55 12.44
CA ARG A 225 -1.92 10.02 13.05
C ARG A 225 -1.90 8.49 13.12
N SER A 226 -1.47 7.85 12.07
CA SER A 226 -1.44 6.38 11.99
C SER A 226 -0.24 5.72 12.67
N GLY A 227 0.77 6.49 13.05
CA GLY A 227 2.04 5.95 13.54
C GLY A 227 2.85 5.20 12.47
N ALA A 228 2.64 5.50 11.20
CA ALA A 228 3.39 4.89 10.11
C ALA A 228 4.89 5.20 10.20
N LYS A 229 5.73 4.24 9.80
CA LYS A 229 7.18 4.47 9.65
C LYS A 229 7.42 5.26 8.38
N VAL A 230 7.76 6.53 8.50
CA VAL A 230 7.87 7.48 7.38
C VAL A 230 9.31 7.57 6.87
N THR A 231 9.45 7.52 5.55
CA THR A 231 10.66 7.91 4.81
C THR A 231 10.31 9.16 3.98
N GLU A 232 10.96 10.29 4.26
CA GLU A 232 10.79 11.51 3.45
C GLU A 232 11.70 11.46 2.23
N VAL A 233 11.15 11.77 1.05
CA VAL A 233 11.86 11.77 -0.22
C VAL A 233 11.62 13.10 -0.93
N ASN A 234 12.71 13.74 -1.40
CA ASN A 234 12.60 14.94 -2.20
C ASN A 234 12.21 14.57 -3.65
N ALA A 235 10.92 14.43 -3.87
CA ALA A 235 10.33 14.00 -5.13
C ALA A 235 8.94 14.62 -5.32
N SER A 236 8.45 14.61 -6.56
CA SER A 236 7.07 14.94 -6.93
C SER A 236 6.10 13.80 -6.54
N HIS A 237 4.84 13.93 -6.95
CA HIS A 237 3.83 12.89 -6.76
C HIS A 237 4.19 11.56 -7.46
N ALA A 238 4.95 11.62 -8.57
CA ALA A 238 5.40 10.46 -9.34
C ALA A 238 6.69 9.82 -8.80
N VAL A 239 6.90 9.78 -7.48
CA VAL A 239 8.11 9.24 -6.83
C VAL A 239 8.46 7.80 -7.25
N PHE A 240 7.46 7.00 -7.61
CA PHE A 240 7.65 5.62 -8.09
C PHE A 240 8.30 5.55 -9.49
N VAL A 241 8.29 6.67 -10.24
CA VAL A 241 9.01 6.82 -11.51
C VAL A 241 10.37 7.48 -11.29
N SER A 242 10.40 8.61 -10.56
CA SER A 242 11.62 9.41 -10.39
C SER A 242 12.62 8.80 -9.39
N GLN A 243 12.15 8.10 -8.36
CA GLN A 243 12.95 7.53 -7.27
C GLN A 243 12.60 6.05 -7.00
N PRO A 244 12.55 5.16 -8.01
CA PRO A 244 12.02 3.79 -7.87
C PRO A 244 12.81 2.94 -6.87
N ALA A 245 14.12 3.18 -6.72
CA ALA A 245 14.96 2.46 -5.75
C ALA A 245 14.55 2.80 -4.31
N ALA A 246 14.26 4.06 -4.00
CA ALA A 246 13.80 4.46 -2.67
C ALA A 246 12.44 3.82 -2.34
N VAL A 247 11.54 3.73 -3.33
CA VAL A 247 10.24 3.06 -3.16
C VAL A 247 10.42 1.57 -2.90
N ALA A 248 11.26 0.88 -3.67
CA ALA A 248 11.54 -0.54 -3.47
C ALA A 248 12.11 -0.82 -2.08
N GLN A 249 13.07 -0.02 -1.60
CA GLN A 249 13.66 -0.18 -0.26
C GLN A 249 12.63 -0.08 0.88
N VAL A 250 11.66 0.82 0.78
CA VAL A 250 10.60 0.93 1.80
C VAL A 250 9.67 -0.29 1.75
N ILE A 251 9.35 -0.82 0.56
CA ILE A 251 8.57 -2.05 0.40
C ILE A 251 9.30 -3.25 1.00
N GLU A 252 10.61 -3.38 0.76
CA GLU A 252 11.47 -4.43 1.34
C GLU A 252 11.54 -4.33 2.86
N ALA A 253 11.68 -3.10 3.39
CA ALA A 253 11.66 -2.86 4.83
C ALA A 253 10.33 -3.26 5.45
N ALA A 254 9.21 -3.01 4.77
CA ALA A 254 7.88 -3.44 5.20
C ALA A 254 7.77 -4.98 5.22
N ALA A 255 8.25 -5.66 4.19
CA ALA A 255 8.27 -7.11 4.10
C ALA A 255 9.09 -7.74 5.24
N SER A 256 10.26 -7.17 5.55
CA SER A 256 11.14 -7.62 6.62
C SER A 256 10.60 -7.30 8.01
N GLY A 257 9.94 -6.15 8.17
CA GLY A 257 9.36 -5.69 9.43
C GLY A 257 8.11 -6.46 9.83
N ALA A 258 7.31 -6.92 8.86
CA ALA A 258 6.16 -7.78 9.08
C ALA A 258 6.55 -9.13 9.70
N ILE A 259 7.71 -9.67 9.36
CA ILE A 259 8.24 -10.92 9.90
C ILE A 259 8.56 -10.76 11.40
N ARG A 260 9.19 -9.66 11.79
CA ARG A 260 9.55 -9.41 13.20
C ARG A 260 8.32 -9.19 14.09
N ALA A 261 7.23 -8.69 13.55
CA ALA A 261 5.97 -8.49 14.28
C ALA A 261 5.23 -9.83 14.49
N ALA A 262 5.27 -10.74 13.52
CA ALA A 262 4.65 -12.06 13.61
C ALA A 262 5.42 -13.05 14.53
N ALA A 263 6.72 -12.78 14.79
CA ALA A 263 7.58 -13.61 15.64
C ALA A 263 7.53 -13.23 17.13
N LYS A 264 6.75 -12.24 17.53
CA LYS A 264 6.50 -11.84 18.92
C LYS A 264 5.15 -12.33 19.41
#